data_39989e45c4e2a3bb5110c3356b149280
#
_entry.id   39989e45c4e2a3bb5110c3356b149280
#
_cell.length_a   1.000
_cell.length_b   1.000
_cell.length_c   1.000
_cell.angle_alpha   90.00
_cell.angle_beta   90.00
_cell.angle_gamma   90.00
#
_symmetry.space_group_name_H-M   'P 1'
#
loop_
_entity.id
_entity.type
_entity.pdbx_description
1 polymer ?
#
loop_
_entity_poly.entity_id
_entity_poly.type
_entity_poly.pdbx_seq_one_letter_code
_entity_poly.pdbx_strand_id
1 'polypeptide(L)'
;ISYRGNTTVSSLAKKGDLWQLIGAFGEVIDEASDVVVCASLDSARLLKSSFLGLESLPGRITLLRDTDLTDLKCPVSGEGYIAHLPDGYCAVGATYELKRNGPWTEESAHLANLQKLDSLLEKPLDVVVTGAYCGLRAAGPGRLPIVGPAVDETALINALQKDPRLLEKKGFAEVDGLWVFSGLGSRGLSMATLCSEMLTSMMLGG
;
A
#
# COMPACT_ATOMS: atom_id res chain seq x y z
N ILE A 1 -20.98 6.05 7.47
CA ILE A 1 -19.63 5.46 7.67
C ILE A 1 -19.17 5.90 9.06
N SER A 2 -18.82 4.93 9.92
CA SER A 2 -18.17 5.21 11.21
C SER A 2 -16.67 5.00 11.07
N TYR A 3 -15.90 5.84 11.77
CA TYR A 3 -14.43 5.75 11.84
C TYR A 3 -14.00 5.50 13.28
N ARG A 4 -13.10 4.54 13.47
CA ARG A 4 -12.51 4.22 14.78
C ARG A 4 -10.99 4.36 14.68
N GLY A 5 -10.48 5.50 15.11
CA GLY A 5 -9.03 5.78 15.18
C GLY A 5 -8.38 5.19 16.43
N ASN A 6 -7.04 5.23 16.49
CA ASN A 6 -6.24 4.74 17.62
C ASN A 6 -6.57 3.29 18.04
N THR A 7 -6.96 2.46 17.08
CA THR A 7 -7.39 1.08 17.33
C THR A 7 -6.55 0.14 16.47
N THR A 8 -5.91 -0.84 17.09
CA THR A 8 -5.08 -1.83 16.41
C THR A 8 -5.79 -3.16 16.35
N VAL A 9 -6.00 -3.66 15.13
CA VAL A 9 -6.45 -5.04 14.91
C VAL A 9 -5.24 -5.96 14.85
N SER A 10 -5.17 -6.89 15.79
CA SER A 10 -4.04 -7.83 15.92
C SER A 10 -4.30 -9.13 15.16
N SER A 11 -5.54 -9.59 15.08
CA SER A 11 -5.92 -10.80 14.36
C SER A 11 -7.39 -10.79 13.96
N LEU A 12 -7.75 -11.71 13.08
CA LEU A 12 -9.12 -11.99 12.67
C LEU A 12 -9.48 -13.41 13.07
N ALA A 13 -10.72 -13.62 13.52
CA ALA A 13 -11.25 -14.93 13.85
C ALA A 13 -12.67 -15.08 13.31
N LYS A 14 -13.00 -16.21 12.69
CA LYS A 14 -14.38 -16.54 12.27
C LYS A 14 -15.13 -17.15 13.45
N LYS A 15 -16.33 -16.65 13.72
CA LYS A 15 -17.24 -17.18 14.75
C LYS A 15 -18.66 -17.26 14.20
N GLY A 16 -19.08 -18.45 13.83
CA GLY A 16 -20.32 -18.63 13.06
C GLY A 16 -20.18 -17.94 11.71
N ASP A 17 -21.16 -17.10 11.36
CA ASP A 17 -21.17 -16.36 10.10
C ASP A 17 -20.45 -15.00 10.17
N LEU A 18 -19.93 -14.62 11.35
CA LEU A 18 -19.28 -13.33 11.56
C LEU A 18 -17.76 -13.46 11.70
N TRP A 19 -17.07 -12.46 11.21
CA TRP A 19 -15.66 -12.22 11.49
C TRP A 19 -15.54 -11.31 12.71
N GLN A 20 -14.71 -11.73 13.68
CA GLN A 20 -14.32 -10.93 14.83
C GLN A 20 -12.99 -10.24 14.56
N LEU A 21 -12.95 -8.93 14.78
CA LEU A 21 -11.72 -8.14 14.80
C LEU A 21 -11.16 -8.16 16.23
N ILE A 22 -10.01 -8.76 16.41
CA ILE A 22 -9.38 -8.98 17.71
C ILE A 22 -8.29 -7.95 17.96
N GLY A 23 -8.34 -7.30 19.10
CA GLY A 23 -7.36 -6.33 19.56
C GLY A 23 -6.08 -6.94 20.14
N ALA A 24 -5.20 -6.06 20.61
CA ALA A 24 -3.87 -6.46 21.09
C ALA A 24 -3.92 -7.32 22.38
N PHE A 25 -4.97 -7.19 23.16
CA PHE A 25 -5.16 -7.91 24.42
C PHE A 25 -6.14 -9.07 24.30
N GLY A 26 -6.55 -9.42 23.06
CA GLY A 26 -7.51 -10.50 22.81
C GLY A 26 -8.98 -10.08 22.91
N GLU A 27 -9.25 -8.80 23.10
CA GLU A 27 -10.60 -8.24 23.13
C GLU A 27 -11.23 -8.23 21.74
N VAL A 28 -12.55 -8.43 21.65
CA VAL A 28 -13.30 -8.25 20.40
C VAL A 28 -13.56 -6.77 20.22
N ILE A 29 -12.96 -6.17 19.19
CA ILE A 29 -13.13 -4.75 18.85
C ILE A 29 -14.44 -4.53 18.10
N ASP A 30 -14.74 -5.42 17.15
CA ASP A 30 -15.95 -5.35 16.32
C ASP A 30 -16.24 -6.71 15.66
N GLU A 31 -17.43 -6.86 15.09
CA GLU A 31 -17.88 -8.05 14.36
C GLU A 31 -18.57 -7.63 13.06
N ALA A 32 -18.33 -8.37 11.97
CA ALA A 32 -18.97 -8.13 10.68
C ALA A 32 -19.08 -9.43 9.86
N SER A 33 -20.07 -9.49 8.95
CA SER A 33 -20.19 -10.59 7.97
C SER A 33 -19.05 -10.55 6.96
N ASP A 34 -18.66 -9.34 6.57
CA ASP A 34 -17.62 -9.09 5.59
C ASP A 34 -16.53 -8.17 6.14
N VAL A 35 -15.28 -8.56 5.94
CA VAL A 35 -14.09 -7.80 6.34
C VAL A 35 -13.16 -7.61 5.15
N VAL A 36 -12.85 -6.37 4.83
CA VAL A 36 -11.85 -6.02 3.83
C VAL A 36 -10.55 -5.62 4.51
N VAL A 37 -9.48 -6.37 4.27
CA VAL A 37 -8.15 -6.12 4.84
C VAL A 37 -7.36 -5.19 3.94
N CYS A 38 -7.22 -3.92 4.36
CA CYS A 38 -6.49 -2.85 3.67
C CYS A 38 -5.22 -2.44 4.45
N ALA A 39 -4.52 -3.40 5.07
CA ALA A 39 -3.49 -3.13 6.06
C ALA A 39 -2.06 -3.07 5.48
N SER A 40 -1.90 -2.73 4.19
CA SER A 40 -0.58 -2.63 3.55
C SER A 40 0.21 -3.94 3.72
N LEU A 41 1.45 -3.88 4.21
CA LEU A 41 2.30 -5.06 4.45
C LEU A 41 1.72 -6.02 5.50
N ASP A 42 0.99 -5.48 6.48
CA ASP A 42 0.34 -6.26 7.55
C ASP A 42 -0.82 -7.12 7.05
N SER A 43 -1.30 -6.89 5.82
CA SER A 43 -2.36 -7.71 5.22
C SER A 43 -1.99 -9.19 5.20
N ALA A 44 -0.74 -9.53 4.89
CA ALA A 44 -0.28 -10.91 4.89
C ALA A 44 -0.38 -11.55 6.28
N ARG A 45 -0.03 -10.82 7.34
CA ARG A 45 -0.12 -11.28 8.72
C ARG A 45 -1.58 -11.46 9.17
N LEU A 46 -2.43 -10.48 8.90
CA LEU A 46 -3.86 -10.53 9.28
C LEU A 46 -4.61 -11.66 8.58
N LEU A 47 -4.32 -11.88 7.30
CA LEU A 47 -4.91 -12.96 6.49
C LEU A 47 -4.22 -14.30 6.71
N LYS A 48 -3.13 -14.36 7.49
CA LYS A 48 -2.27 -15.54 7.67
C LYS A 48 -1.84 -16.14 6.33
N SER A 49 -1.54 -15.27 5.36
CA SER A 49 -1.21 -15.64 4.00
C SER A 49 0.28 -15.56 3.75
N SER A 50 0.86 -16.63 3.21
CA SER A 50 2.21 -16.70 2.68
C SER A 50 2.28 -16.39 1.17
N PHE A 51 1.13 -16.43 0.48
CA PHE A 51 1.05 -16.33 -0.98
C PHE A 51 0.84 -14.91 -1.50
N LEU A 52 0.50 -13.95 -0.63
CA LEU A 52 0.30 -12.57 -1.07
C LEU A 52 1.55 -11.96 -1.72
N GLY A 53 2.74 -12.46 -1.39
CA GLY A 53 3.98 -12.02 -2.01
C GLY A 53 4.21 -10.51 -1.92
N LEU A 54 3.71 -9.87 -0.86
CA LEU A 54 3.86 -8.43 -0.65
C LEU A 54 5.32 -8.08 -0.38
N GLU A 55 5.87 -7.19 -1.20
CA GLU A 55 7.21 -6.66 -1.02
C GLU A 55 7.16 -5.27 -0.37
N SER A 56 8.08 -5.05 0.57
CA SER A 56 8.30 -3.74 1.16
C SER A 56 9.20 -2.91 0.25
N LEU A 57 8.68 -1.79 -0.24
CA LEU A 57 9.44 -0.83 -1.03
C LEU A 57 9.62 0.47 -0.23
N PRO A 58 10.72 0.59 0.52
CA PRO A 58 11.04 1.82 1.22
C PRO A 58 11.22 2.96 0.23
N GLY A 59 10.82 4.15 0.63
CA GLY A 59 11.03 5.35 -0.15
C GLY A 59 10.98 6.60 0.71
N ARG A 60 11.76 7.60 0.30
CA ARG A 60 11.85 8.89 1.00
C ARG A 60 11.46 10.01 0.06
N ILE A 61 10.78 10.98 0.62
CA ILE A 61 10.57 12.29 0.03
C ILE A 61 11.40 13.31 0.79
N THR A 62 11.85 14.32 0.08
CA THR A 62 12.53 15.50 0.64
C THR A 62 11.52 16.62 0.77
N LEU A 63 11.48 17.26 1.91
CA LEU A 63 10.67 18.45 2.16
C LEU A 63 11.54 19.69 1.98
N LEU A 64 11.09 20.56 1.11
CA LEU A 64 11.73 21.83 0.82
C LEU A 64 10.86 22.98 1.29
N ARG A 65 11.49 24.07 1.62
CA ARG A 65 10.83 25.36 1.79
C ARG A 65 11.49 26.33 0.82
N ASP A 66 10.72 26.76 -0.16
CA ASP A 66 11.19 27.68 -1.17
C ASP A 66 10.01 28.55 -1.64
N THR A 67 10.28 29.82 -1.81
CA THR A 67 9.30 30.80 -2.28
C THR A 67 8.99 30.65 -3.77
N ASP A 68 9.96 30.25 -4.59
CA ASP A 68 9.78 30.17 -6.04
C ASP A 68 8.93 28.96 -6.49
N LEU A 69 8.92 27.88 -5.68
CA LEU A 69 8.14 26.68 -5.95
C LEU A 69 6.72 26.74 -5.38
N THR A 70 6.42 27.72 -4.54
CA THR A 70 5.09 27.88 -3.94
C THR A 70 4.02 28.31 -4.94
N ASP A 71 4.42 28.84 -6.09
CA ASP A 71 3.52 29.24 -7.17
C ASP A 71 3.10 28.10 -8.11
N LEU A 72 3.59 26.89 -7.86
CA LEU A 72 3.17 25.70 -8.62
C LEU A 72 1.68 25.42 -8.41
N LYS A 73 0.90 25.56 -9.48
CA LYS A 73 -0.55 25.35 -9.46
C LYS A 73 -0.94 23.87 -9.54
N CYS A 74 -0.03 23.00 -9.96
CA CYS A 74 -0.23 21.56 -10.05
C CYS A 74 1.09 20.83 -9.81
N PRO A 75 1.05 19.56 -9.36
CA PRO A 75 2.23 18.73 -9.28
C PRO A 75 2.89 18.55 -10.66
N VAL A 76 4.22 18.59 -10.69
CA VAL A 76 5.04 18.28 -11.87
C VAL A 76 5.67 16.92 -11.68
N SER A 77 5.67 16.09 -12.71
CA SER A 77 6.19 14.72 -12.67
C SER A 77 7.02 14.40 -13.89
N GLY A 78 8.10 13.64 -13.70
CA GLY A 78 9.02 13.12 -14.72
C GLY A 78 9.79 11.94 -14.12
N GLU A 79 11.12 12.00 -14.06
CA GLU A 79 11.93 11.01 -13.33
C GLU A 79 11.69 11.03 -11.81
N GLY A 80 11.25 12.16 -11.30
CA GLY A 80 10.75 12.40 -9.97
C GLY A 80 9.43 13.13 -10.03
N TYR A 81 9.08 13.78 -8.93
CA TYR A 81 7.95 14.69 -8.87
C TYR A 81 8.24 15.83 -7.89
N ILE A 82 7.53 16.91 -8.09
CA ILE A 82 7.41 18.00 -7.16
C ILE A 82 5.93 18.31 -6.93
N ALA A 83 5.54 18.47 -5.68
CA ALA A 83 4.18 18.83 -5.30
C ALA A 83 4.19 19.89 -4.22
N HIS A 84 3.38 20.91 -4.39
CA HIS A 84 3.14 21.91 -3.37
C HIS A 84 2.35 21.30 -2.19
N LEU A 85 2.76 21.62 -0.99
CA LEU A 85 2.11 21.25 0.26
C LEU A 85 1.59 22.52 0.96
N PRO A 86 0.66 22.39 1.91
CA PRO A 86 0.25 23.52 2.75
C PRO A 86 1.44 24.19 3.44
N ASP A 87 1.23 25.44 3.86
CA ASP A 87 2.19 26.24 4.64
C ASP A 87 3.53 26.55 3.92
N GLY A 88 3.52 26.58 2.59
CA GLY A 88 4.67 26.96 1.77
C GLY A 88 5.77 25.89 1.71
N TYR A 89 5.42 24.62 1.94
CA TYR A 89 6.32 23.52 1.73
C TYR A 89 6.13 22.90 0.35
N CYS A 90 7.20 22.27 -0.14
CA CYS A 90 7.16 21.40 -1.32
C CYS A 90 7.70 20.02 -1.00
N ALA A 91 7.05 18.99 -1.53
CA ALA A 91 7.52 17.62 -1.50
C ALA A 91 8.22 17.28 -2.81
N VAL A 92 9.46 16.83 -2.72
CA VAL A 92 10.24 16.34 -3.87
C VAL A 92 10.56 14.86 -3.67
N GLY A 93 10.33 14.06 -4.65
CA GLY A 93 10.57 12.63 -4.52
C GLY A 93 10.37 11.81 -5.79
N ALA A 94 10.37 10.53 -5.58
CA ALA A 94 10.75 9.84 -4.37
C ALA A 94 11.91 8.90 -4.66
N THR A 95 12.65 8.54 -3.62
CA THR A 95 13.57 7.42 -3.75
C THR A 95 12.81 6.10 -3.81
N TYR A 96 13.46 5.10 -4.42
CA TYR A 96 13.06 3.69 -4.36
C TYR A 96 14.25 2.93 -3.80
N GLU A 97 14.16 2.59 -2.52
CA GLU A 97 15.27 1.98 -1.78
C GLU A 97 15.25 0.45 -1.98
N LEU A 98 15.26 0.03 -3.24
CA LEU A 98 15.49 -1.36 -3.58
C LEU A 98 16.91 -1.74 -3.14
N LYS A 99 17.15 -3.04 -2.89
CA LYS A 99 18.43 -3.59 -2.43
C LYS A 99 19.61 -2.91 -3.14
N ARG A 100 20.33 -2.10 -2.40
CA ARG A 100 21.51 -1.37 -2.84
C ARG A 100 22.73 -1.88 -2.06
N ASN A 101 23.92 -1.72 -2.57
CA ASN A 101 25.17 -1.99 -1.84
C ASN A 101 25.35 -0.93 -0.74
N GLY A 102 24.69 -1.09 0.39
CA GLY A 102 24.77 -0.23 1.58
C GLY A 102 23.44 0.42 1.98
N PRO A 103 23.35 0.90 3.22
CA PRO A 103 22.15 1.54 3.73
C PRO A 103 21.94 2.91 3.08
N TRP A 104 20.69 3.27 2.84
CA TRP A 104 20.31 4.62 2.48
C TRP A 104 20.42 5.52 3.71
N THR A 105 21.24 6.57 3.61
CA THR A 105 21.24 7.66 4.57
C THR A 105 20.23 8.72 4.17
N GLU A 106 19.81 9.55 5.11
CA GLU A 106 18.93 10.68 4.82
C GLU A 106 19.56 11.63 3.79
N GLU A 107 20.84 11.92 3.98
CA GLU A 107 21.62 12.78 3.06
C GLU A 107 21.66 12.23 1.64
N SER A 108 21.93 10.92 1.46
CA SER A 108 21.94 10.30 0.14
C SER A 108 20.58 10.32 -0.55
N ALA A 109 19.51 10.22 0.24
CA ALA A 109 18.15 10.32 -0.27
C ALA A 109 17.79 11.74 -0.68
N HIS A 110 18.18 12.75 0.10
CA HIS A 110 18.02 14.16 -0.29
C HIS A 110 18.76 14.47 -1.58
N LEU A 111 20.02 14.08 -1.69
CA LEU A 111 20.81 14.28 -2.91
C LEU A 111 20.14 13.66 -4.13
N ALA A 112 19.68 12.41 -4.02
CA ALA A 112 18.98 11.73 -5.12
C ALA A 112 17.66 12.41 -5.50
N ASN A 113 16.92 12.93 -4.55
CA ASN A 113 15.67 13.65 -4.81
C ASN A 113 15.93 15.04 -5.40
N LEU A 114 16.97 15.75 -4.96
CA LEU A 114 17.35 17.04 -5.52
C LEU A 114 17.87 16.90 -6.98
N GLN A 115 18.61 15.85 -7.29
CA GLN A 115 19.01 15.55 -8.68
C GLN A 115 17.79 15.33 -9.58
N LYS A 116 16.72 14.69 -9.06
CA LYS A 116 15.47 14.55 -9.81
C LYS A 116 14.75 15.88 -9.96
N LEU A 117 14.78 16.74 -8.93
CA LEU A 117 14.24 18.09 -9.02
C LEU A 117 14.92 18.88 -10.13
N ASP A 118 16.26 18.88 -10.17
CA ASP A 118 17.02 19.58 -11.20
C ASP A 118 16.66 19.11 -12.61
N SER A 119 16.33 17.81 -12.79
CA SER A 119 15.88 17.28 -14.09
C SER A 119 14.49 17.74 -14.51
N LEU A 120 13.67 18.27 -13.58
CA LEU A 120 12.34 18.79 -13.85
C LEU A 120 12.31 20.30 -14.14
N LEU A 121 13.42 20.99 -13.89
CA LEU A 121 13.53 22.44 -13.96
C LEU A 121 14.50 22.87 -15.08
N GLU A 122 14.20 24.00 -15.70
CA GLU A 122 15.12 24.57 -16.69
C GLU A 122 16.42 25.12 -16.05
N LYS A 123 16.34 25.50 -14.79
CA LYS A 123 17.48 26.03 -14.02
C LYS A 123 17.45 25.46 -12.61
N PRO A 124 18.61 25.11 -12.05
CA PRO A 124 18.72 24.74 -10.64
C PRO A 124 18.16 25.84 -9.74
N LEU A 125 17.51 25.44 -8.67
CA LEU A 125 17.01 26.35 -7.63
C LEU A 125 17.88 26.24 -6.38
N ASP A 126 18.09 27.37 -5.72
CA ASP A 126 18.64 27.38 -4.36
C ASP A 126 17.54 27.04 -3.37
N VAL A 127 17.53 25.81 -2.89
CA VAL A 127 16.45 25.28 -2.07
C VAL A 127 16.95 24.93 -0.68
N VAL A 128 16.10 25.14 0.32
CA VAL A 128 16.38 24.77 1.70
C VAL A 128 15.67 23.46 2.03
N VAL A 129 16.46 22.42 2.30
CA VAL A 129 15.94 21.14 2.82
C VAL A 129 15.53 21.34 4.28
N THR A 130 14.27 21.09 4.58
CA THR A 130 13.69 21.27 5.91
C THR A 130 13.38 19.96 6.62
N GLY A 131 13.40 18.84 5.90
CA GLY A 131 13.16 17.52 6.48
C GLY A 131 12.90 16.45 5.43
N ALA A 132 12.52 15.29 5.91
CA ALA A 132 12.18 14.12 5.10
C ALA A 132 10.96 13.40 5.64
N TYR A 133 10.29 12.66 4.77
CA TYR A 133 9.35 11.63 5.17
C TYR A 133 9.80 10.29 4.57
N CYS A 134 9.87 9.27 5.41
CA CYS A 134 10.19 7.90 4.99
C CYS A 134 8.96 7.03 5.17
N GLY A 135 8.60 6.27 4.13
CA GLY A 135 7.47 5.36 4.17
C GLY A 135 7.77 4.03 3.49
N LEU A 136 7.05 3.00 3.91
CA LEU A 136 7.09 1.67 3.31
C LEU A 136 5.86 1.50 2.41
N ARG A 137 6.09 1.23 1.14
CA ARG A 137 5.03 0.90 0.19
C ARG A 137 4.89 -0.61 0.11
N ALA A 138 3.69 -1.12 0.24
CA ALA A 138 3.41 -2.52 -0.08
C ALA A 138 3.19 -2.67 -1.58
N ALA A 139 4.03 -3.44 -2.24
CA ALA A 139 3.87 -3.79 -3.65
C ALA A 139 3.52 -5.27 -3.79
N GLY A 140 2.53 -5.57 -4.61
CA GLY A 140 2.19 -6.93 -4.97
C GLY A 140 3.15 -7.49 -6.03
N PRO A 141 3.09 -8.81 -6.31
CA PRO A 141 3.86 -9.46 -7.36
C PRO A 141 3.65 -8.77 -8.71
N GLY A 142 4.73 -8.56 -9.45
CA GLY A 142 4.67 -7.83 -10.71
C GLY A 142 4.26 -6.36 -10.59
N ARG A 143 4.27 -5.80 -9.37
CA ARG A 143 3.80 -4.44 -9.06
C ARG A 143 2.32 -4.19 -9.38
N LEU A 144 1.51 -5.25 -9.31
CA LEU A 144 0.07 -5.17 -9.48
C LEU A 144 -0.62 -5.13 -8.11
N PRO A 145 -1.75 -4.41 -7.98
CA PRO A 145 -2.60 -4.50 -6.80
C PRO A 145 -3.10 -5.92 -6.56
N ILE A 146 -3.32 -6.25 -5.30
CA ILE A 146 -3.96 -7.49 -4.87
C ILE A 146 -5.34 -7.13 -4.36
N VAL A 147 -6.38 -7.57 -5.08
CA VAL A 147 -7.78 -7.22 -4.80
C VAL A 147 -8.65 -8.45 -5.06
N GLY A 148 -9.48 -8.81 -4.09
CA GLY A 148 -10.40 -9.92 -4.23
C GLY A 148 -10.64 -10.69 -2.93
N PRO A 149 -11.29 -11.86 -2.99
CA PRO A 149 -11.51 -12.71 -1.83
C PRO A 149 -10.18 -13.24 -1.27
N ALA A 150 -10.12 -13.38 0.04
CA ALA A 150 -9.01 -14.10 0.68
C ALA A 150 -9.11 -15.61 0.37
N VAL A 151 -7.98 -16.30 0.38
CA VAL A 151 -7.90 -17.72 0.02
C VAL A 151 -7.43 -18.54 1.21
N ASP A 152 -8.08 -19.68 1.46
CA ASP A 152 -7.56 -20.72 2.35
C ASP A 152 -6.40 -21.44 1.66
N GLU A 153 -5.18 -21.03 1.99
CA GLU A 153 -3.96 -21.56 1.37
C GLU A 153 -3.78 -23.07 1.61
N THR A 154 -4.21 -23.56 2.77
CA THR A 154 -4.11 -24.99 3.10
C THR A 154 -5.05 -25.80 2.23
N ALA A 155 -6.29 -25.37 2.09
CA ALA A 155 -7.26 -26.01 1.21
C ALA A 155 -6.80 -25.94 -0.25
N LEU A 156 -6.27 -24.79 -0.69
CA LEU A 156 -5.74 -24.58 -2.03
C LEU A 156 -4.58 -25.53 -2.33
N ILE A 157 -3.56 -25.59 -1.48
CA ILE A 157 -2.39 -26.46 -1.67
C ILE A 157 -2.82 -27.92 -1.75
N ASN A 158 -3.65 -28.36 -0.80
CA ASN A 158 -4.11 -29.77 -0.75
C ASN A 158 -4.90 -30.17 -2.00
N ALA A 159 -5.65 -29.25 -2.55
CA ALA A 159 -6.44 -29.54 -3.72
C ALA A 159 -5.61 -29.49 -5.01
N LEU A 160 -4.68 -28.53 -5.14
CA LEU A 160 -3.77 -28.46 -6.30
C LEU A 160 -2.84 -29.67 -6.39
N GLN A 161 -2.46 -30.28 -5.26
CA GLN A 161 -1.71 -31.54 -5.25
C GLN A 161 -2.51 -32.70 -5.86
N LYS A 162 -3.84 -32.64 -5.79
CA LYS A 162 -4.74 -33.68 -6.35
C LYS A 162 -5.13 -33.36 -7.80
N ASP A 163 -5.43 -32.13 -8.14
CA ASP A 163 -5.78 -31.70 -9.49
C ASP A 163 -5.31 -30.26 -9.77
N PRO A 164 -4.17 -30.07 -10.48
CA PRO A 164 -3.66 -28.76 -10.83
C PRO A 164 -4.63 -27.88 -11.66
N ARG A 165 -5.61 -28.47 -12.35
CA ARG A 165 -6.59 -27.73 -13.16
C ARG A 165 -7.59 -26.95 -12.33
N LEU A 166 -7.59 -27.14 -11.00
CA LEU A 166 -8.45 -26.37 -10.09
C LEU A 166 -8.12 -24.87 -10.08
N LEU A 167 -6.91 -24.47 -10.48
CA LEU A 167 -6.56 -23.04 -10.67
C LEU A 167 -7.43 -22.32 -11.71
N GLU A 168 -8.03 -23.06 -12.64
CA GLU A 168 -8.89 -22.49 -13.67
C GLU A 168 -10.33 -22.27 -13.18
N LYS A 169 -10.69 -22.81 -12.01
CA LYS A 169 -12.04 -22.68 -11.42
C LYS A 169 -12.12 -21.44 -10.54
N LYS A 170 -13.06 -20.53 -10.86
CA LYS A 170 -13.40 -19.40 -9.99
C LYS A 170 -14.00 -19.90 -8.68
N GLY A 171 -13.78 -19.12 -7.59
CA GLY A 171 -14.35 -19.39 -6.27
C GLY A 171 -13.71 -20.55 -5.52
N PHE A 172 -12.58 -21.07 -6.01
CA PHE A 172 -11.94 -22.21 -5.39
C PHE A 172 -11.10 -21.78 -4.17
N ALA A 173 -11.43 -22.39 -3.02
CA ALA A 173 -10.78 -22.13 -1.72
C ALA A 173 -10.92 -20.66 -1.23
N GLU A 174 -11.89 -19.91 -1.71
CA GLU A 174 -12.20 -18.58 -1.19
C GLU A 174 -12.72 -18.68 0.25
N VAL A 175 -12.30 -17.73 1.07
CA VAL A 175 -12.74 -17.62 2.47
C VAL A 175 -13.94 -16.68 2.52
N ASP A 176 -15.09 -17.24 2.86
CA ASP A 176 -16.35 -16.50 2.91
C ASP A 176 -16.29 -15.28 3.83
N GLY A 177 -16.71 -14.12 3.30
CA GLY A 177 -16.74 -12.85 3.99
C GLY A 177 -15.38 -12.24 4.33
N LEU A 178 -14.28 -12.75 3.75
CA LEU A 178 -12.94 -12.20 3.96
C LEU A 178 -12.30 -11.77 2.63
N TRP A 179 -11.87 -10.51 2.59
CA TRP A 179 -11.41 -9.86 1.37
C TRP A 179 -10.06 -9.18 1.59
N VAL A 180 -9.28 -9.04 0.53
CA VAL A 180 -8.00 -8.32 0.54
C VAL A 180 -8.02 -7.16 -0.44
N PHE A 181 -7.44 -6.03 -0.01
CA PHE A 181 -7.17 -4.88 -0.85
C PHE A 181 -5.82 -4.28 -0.46
N SER A 182 -4.76 -4.66 -1.16
CA SER A 182 -3.38 -4.29 -0.82
C SER A 182 -2.48 -4.24 -2.06
N GLY A 183 -1.19 -4.03 -1.86
CA GLY A 183 -0.18 -4.15 -2.91
C GLY A 183 -0.15 -3.02 -3.94
N LEU A 184 -0.77 -1.87 -3.66
CA LEU A 184 -0.87 -0.74 -4.60
C LEU A 184 0.48 -0.10 -4.96
N GLY A 185 1.53 -0.31 -4.16
CA GLY A 185 2.86 0.25 -4.37
C GLY A 185 2.85 1.77 -4.43
N SER A 186 3.41 2.33 -5.50
CA SER A 186 3.44 3.79 -5.73
C SER A 186 2.20 4.34 -6.47
N ARG A 187 1.24 3.49 -6.84
CA ARG A 187 0.07 3.86 -7.65
C ARG A 187 -1.23 3.90 -6.85
N GLY A 188 -1.13 4.07 -5.51
CA GLY A 188 -2.28 4.05 -4.62
C GLY A 188 -3.40 4.99 -5.05
N LEU A 189 -3.09 6.27 -5.26
CA LEU A 189 -4.10 7.27 -5.62
C LEU A 189 -4.78 7.01 -6.98
N SER A 190 -4.03 6.53 -7.97
CA SER A 190 -4.57 6.28 -9.32
C SER A 190 -5.32 4.95 -9.43
N MET A 191 -4.94 3.94 -8.62
CA MET A 191 -5.51 2.60 -8.73
C MET A 191 -6.59 2.32 -7.68
N ALA A 192 -6.62 3.05 -6.58
CA ALA A 192 -7.53 2.75 -5.47
C ALA A 192 -9.00 2.81 -5.86
N THR A 193 -9.41 3.81 -6.64
CA THR A 193 -10.80 3.94 -7.12
C THR A 193 -11.22 2.76 -7.99
N LEU A 194 -10.44 2.45 -9.01
CA LEU A 194 -10.72 1.32 -9.89
C LEU A 194 -10.75 0.00 -9.12
N CYS A 195 -9.75 -0.24 -8.26
CA CYS A 195 -9.67 -1.46 -7.48
C CYS A 195 -10.81 -1.59 -6.46
N SER A 196 -11.30 -0.47 -5.89
CA SER A 196 -12.44 -0.51 -4.98
C SER A 196 -13.75 -0.79 -5.72
N GLU A 197 -13.95 -0.28 -6.93
CA GLU A 197 -15.11 -0.65 -7.76
C GLU A 197 -15.08 -2.14 -8.12
N MET A 198 -13.91 -2.67 -8.53
CA MET A 198 -13.76 -4.09 -8.81
C MET A 198 -14.07 -4.95 -7.58
N LEU A 199 -13.54 -4.58 -6.39
CA LEU A 199 -13.81 -5.30 -5.17
C LEU A 199 -15.28 -5.27 -4.80
N THR A 200 -15.92 -4.10 -4.89
CA THR A 200 -17.35 -3.94 -4.61
C THR A 200 -18.20 -4.79 -5.54
N SER A 201 -17.87 -4.82 -6.84
CA SER A 201 -18.55 -5.69 -7.80
C SER A 201 -18.43 -7.17 -7.41
N MET A 202 -17.23 -7.62 -7.05
CA MET A 202 -17.01 -9.00 -6.59
C MET A 202 -17.82 -9.32 -5.31
N MET A 203 -17.86 -8.41 -4.34
CA MET A 203 -18.60 -8.58 -3.09
C MET A 203 -20.12 -8.62 -3.29
N LEU A 204 -20.63 -7.96 -4.31
CA LEU A 204 -22.08 -7.93 -4.65
C LEU A 204 -22.49 -8.99 -5.66
N GLY A 205 -21.59 -9.88 -6.07
CA GLY A 205 -21.87 -10.99 -6.99
C GLY A 205 -21.97 -10.58 -8.45
N GLY A 206 -21.30 -9.46 -8.83
CA GLY A 206 -21.25 -8.94 -10.20
C GLY A 206 -20.10 -9.47 -11.04
#